data_0349b52185874abe5ed2446281473c87
#
_entry.id   0349b52185874abe5ed2446281473c87
#
_cell.length_a   1.000
_cell.length_b   1.000
_cell.length_c   1.000
_cell.angle_alpha   90.00
_cell.angle_beta   90.00
_cell.angle_gamma   90.00
#
_symmetry.space_group_name_H-M   'P 1'
#
loop_
_entity.id
_entity.type
_entity.pdbx_description
1 polymer ?
#
loop_
_entity_poly.entity_id
_entity_poly.type
_entity_poly.pdbx_seq_one_letter_code
_entity_poly.pdbx_strand_id
1 'polypeptide(L)'
;MKLERLNELLKKLVQMEDAEENLEMVPLYEEALELSKEIYGEHNLKTLEIYNNYGGHLRNLGLYEKAEYILRKAVVCAKIVRGKEHPDYATTLVNLANLLRMMKQWQESESLFYQALALYKITIGEEHFIYAGTMNNLGLLYYEMGNLERAKECLEHSLHILEGKEEYIIPYATTLHNLVDIYKKEGEIFKAEHTLKQEIEIYRQQHYEGTVLYAAALNSLGILYCEKEQYEKAKAVMTESVEITKKHLGEASDAYKTSVKNLEMIHEKLQEKKMQKNHEILQETLKGMTSAACASESNLNCEKGSEERNHTIDKDTEKGFVKGLDLCREYFNQVCYPLLEREFSNFLPRMAAGLIGEGSECYGFDDEISRDHDFGPSFQIYIPQEDMPIYGERLKQRLNTLPKTFQGFGARIESQYGDGRVGVFSIEDFYRKFIAAEGVPETLSHWRQIPENALSTVTNGEVFFDHYGKFTKIREELQKGYPEDIRLKKIAARLMKMAQSGQYNFPRCNKRKEYLASRLALSEFMSVSMSLVYLLNHSYRPYYKWVHRGLLSLPILGKTAYDKMQRLSVLSLEKDYKEMEWIIEEFCVDCVKELKTQGLTSSSEAFLLMQGPEVLKRIKEPALRNSNPWVE
;
A
#
# COMPACT_ATOMS: atom_id res chain seq x y z
N MET A 1 1.86 -5.53 -61.24
CA MET A 1 2.25 -4.15 -60.78
C MET A 1 1.63 -3.77 -59.45
N LYS A 2 0.31 -3.51 -59.31
CA LYS A 2 -0.25 -3.09 -58.01
C LYS A 2 -0.07 -4.12 -56.88
N LEU A 3 -0.35 -5.39 -57.16
CA LEU A 3 -0.18 -6.48 -56.18
C LEU A 3 1.29 -6.70 -55.78
N GLU A 4 2.19 -6.64 -56.74
CA GLU A 4 3.64 -6.73 -56.51
C GLU A 4 4.09 -5.57 -55.60
N ARG A 5 3.63 -4.36 -55.92
CA ARG A 5 3.95 -3.17 -55.12
C ARG A 5 3.42 -3.28 -53.69
N LEU A 6 2.18 -3.77 -53.53
CA LEU A 6 1.61 -4.01 -52.17
C LEU A 6 2.47 -5.03 -51.38
N ASN A 7 2.86 -6.15 -52.02
CA ASN A 7 3.69 -7.16 -51.36
C ASN A 7 5.11 -6.62 -50.98
N GLU A 8 5.72 -5.77 -51.83
CA GLU A 8 6.96 -5.08 -51.53
C GLU A 8 6.83 -4.16 -50.31
N LEU A 9 5.74 -3.37 -50.24
CA LEU A 9 5.47 -2.48 -49.12
C LEU A 9 5.27 -3.25 -47.82
N LEU A 10 4.45 -4.30 -47.83
CA LEU A 10 4.24 -5.15 -46.66
C LEU A 10 5.52 -5.81 -46.20
N LYS A 11 6.36 -6.31 -47.11
CA LYS A 11 7.67 -6.87 -46.78
C LYS A 11 8.60 -5.82 -46.17
N LYS A 12 8.60 -4.59 -46.71
CA LYS A 12 9.40 -3.48 -46.18
C LYS A 12 8.92 -3.07 -44.80
N LEU A 13 7.61 -2.99 -44.57
CA LEU A 13 7.03 -2.68 -43.27
C LEU A 13 7.46 -3.70 -42.22
N VAL A 14 7.38 -5.00 -42.49
CA VAL A 14 7.84 -6.05 -41.59
C VAL A 14 9.36 -5.92 -41.28
N GLN A 15 10.19 -5.57 -42.26
CA GLN A 15 11.62 -5.36 -42.04
C GLN A 15 11.95 -4.13 -41.18
N MET A 16 11.01 -3.17 -41.11
CA MET A 16 11.17 -1.93 -40.34
C MET A 16 10.49 -2.02 -38.93
N GLU A 17 9.77 -3.10 -38.63
CA GLU A 17 9.03 -3.28 -37.36
C GLU A 17 9.93 -3.27 -36.10
N ASP A 18 11.22 -3.57 -36.22
CA ASP A 18 12.18 -3.50 -35.11
C ASP A 18 12.45 -2.06 -34.61
N ALA A 19 11.97 -1.03 -35.36
CA ALA A 19 12.06 0.38 -34.99
C ALA A 19 10.66 0.93 -34.63
N GLU A 20 10.23 0.73 -33.40
CA GLU A 20 8.84 1.01 -32.92
C GLU A 20 8.35 2.44 -33.16
N GLU A 21 9.24 3.43 -33.29
CA GLU A 21 8.89 4.86 -33.46
C GLU A 21 9.29 5.42 -34.81
N ASN A 22 9.16 4.65 -35.88
CA ASN A 22 9.61 5.08 -37.20
C ASN A 22 8.49 5.81 -37.98
N LEU A 23 8.54 7.16 -37.98
CA LEU A 23 7.63 8.01 -38.75
C LEU A 23 7.67 7.74 -40.27
N GLU A 24 8.74 7.16 -40.79
CA GLU A 24 8.88 6.81 -42.21
C GLU A 24 7.95 5.66 -42.62
N MET A 25 7.41 4.89 -41.67
CA MET A 25 6.45 3.82 -41.96
C MET A 25 5.04 4.36 -42.25
N VAL A 26 4.69 5.55 -41.78
CA VAL A 26 3.36 6.15 -41.98
C VAL A 26 2.97 6.24 -43.47
N PRO A 27 3.79 6.85 -44.36
CA PRO A 27 3.44 6.91 -45.78
C PRO A 27 3.42 5.53 -46.46
N LEU A 28 4.20 4.57 -45.98
CA LEU A 28 4.19 3.18 -46.49
C LEU A 28 2.87 2.47 -46.14
N TYR A 29 2.37 2.65 -44.91
CA TYR A 29 1.07 2.14 -44.51
C TYR A 29 -0.08 2.80 -45.28
N GLU A 30 -0.02 4.12 -45.54
CA GLU A 30 -1.02 4.83 -46.34
C GLU A 30 -1.09 4.27 -47.78
N GLU A 31 0.06 4.12 -48.43
CA GLU A 31 0.14 3.56 -49.78
C GLU A 31 -0.33 2.10 -49.79
N ALA A 32 0.07 1.28 -48.83
CA ALA A 32 -0.35 -0.12 -48.70
C ALA A 32 -1.85 -0.23 -48.48
N LEU A 33 -2.44 0.62 -47.66
CA LEU A 33 -3.88 0.64 -47.38
C LEU A 33 -4.68 1.01 -48.62
N GLU A 34 -4.29 2.06 -49.37
CA GLU A 34 -4.96 2.45 -50.60
C GLU A 34 -4.86 1.35 -51.68
N LEU A 35 -3.69 0.76 -51.90
CA LEU A 35 -3.51 -0.35 -52.82
C LEU A 35 -4.36 -1.57 -52.42
N SER A 36 -4.42 -1.87 -51.12
CA SER A 36 -5.25 -2.99 -50.64
C SER A 36 -6.74 -2.75 -50.89
N LYS A 37 -7.23 -1.53 -50.68
CA LYS A 37 -8.63 -1.16 -50.99
C LYS A 37 -8.94 -1.27 -52.49
N GLU A 38 -8.00 -0.84 -53.34
CA GLU A 38 -8.15 -0.91 -54.78
C GLU A 38 -8.13 -2.37 -55.30
N ILE A 39 -7.32 -3.24 -54.70
CA ILE A 39 -7.14 -4.64 -55.16
C ILE A 39 -8.24 -5.55 -54.59
N TYR A 40 -8.52 -5.42 -53.27
CA TYR A 40 -9.34 -6.35 -52.54
C TYR A 40 -10.66 -5.74 -52.03
N GLY A 41 -10.82 -4.43 -52.12
CA GLY A 41 -11.94 -3.69 -51.53
C GLY A 41 -11.73 -3.25 -50.10
N GLU A 42 -12.52 -2.29 -49.66
CA GLU A 42 -12.41 -1.71 -48.28
C GLU A 42 -12.71 -2.75 -47.18
N HIS A 43 -13.59 -3.71 -47.48
CA HIS A 43 -14.00 -4.78 -46.56
C HIS A 43 -13.41 -6.10 -46.99
N ASN A 44 -12.14 -6.34 -46.67
CA ASN A 44 -11.43 -7.57 -46.99
C ASN A 44 -10.45 -7.91 -45.85
N LEU A 45 -10.08 -9.19 -45.73
CA LEU A 45 -9.15 -9.65 -44.67
C LEU A 45 -7.79 -8.98 -44.76
N LYS A 46 -7.22 -8.78 -45.96
CA LYS A 46 -5.92 -8.11 -46.12
C LYS A 46 -6.01 -6.63 -45.74
N THR A 47 -7.11 -5.97 -46.10
CA THR A 47 -7.36 -4.58 -45.72
C THR A 47 -7.56 -4.45 -44.20
N LEU A 48 -8.24 -5.42 -43.56
CA LEU A 48 -8.38 -5.47 -42.09
C LEU A 48 -7.04 -5.63 -41.37
N GLU A 49 -6.18 -6.51 -41.87
CA GLU A 49 -4.82 -6.70 -41.33
C GLU A 49 -4.04 -5.38 -41.36
N ILE A 50 -4.05 -4.69 -42.51
CA ILE A 50 -3.35 -3.39 -42.65
C ILE A 50 -3.97 -2.33 -41.74
N TYR A 51 -5.31 -2.26 -41.60
CA TYR A 51 -5.96 -1.34 -40.67
C TYR A 51 -5.49 -1.55 -39.23
N ASN A 52 -5.47 -2.80 -38.75
CA ASN A 52 -5.04 -3.12 -37.39
C ASN A 52 -3.55 -2.75 -37.15
N ASN A 53 -2.67 -3.14 -38.07
CA ASN A 53 -1.23 -2.87 -37.94
C ASN A 53 -0.95 -1.36 -38.03
N TYR A 54 -1.55 -0.66 -38.99
CA TYR A 54 -1.40 0.78 -39.14
C TYR A 54 -1.95 1.54 -37.92
N GLY A 55 -3.14 1.17 -37.42
CA GLY A 55 -3.70 1.76 -36.24
C GLY A 55 -2.83 1.55 -35.00
N GLY A 56 -2.27 0.35 -34.84
CA GLY A 56 -1.30 0.04 -33.78
C GLY A 56 -0.02 0.88 -33.89
N HIS A 57 0.54 1.00 -35.09
CA HIS A 57 1.71 1.81 -35.34
C HIS A 57 1.48 3.31 -35.04
N LEU A 58 0.36 3.87 -35.53
CA LEU A 58 -0.03 5.26 -35.23
C LEU A 58 -0.22 5.51 -33.73
N ARG A 59 -0.79 4.55 -33.01
CA ARG A 59 -0.91 4.60 -31.53
C ARG A 59 0.45 4.69 -30.88
N ASN A 60 1.42 3.87 -31.29
CA ASN A 60 2.77 3.86 -30.75
C ASN A 60 3.51 5.18 -31.03
N LEU A 61 3.25 5.81 -32.19
CA LEU A 61 3.79 7.14 -32.54
C LEU A 61 3.10 8.30 -31.79
N GLY A 62 2.07 8.05 -30.96
CA GLY A 62 1.30 9.11 -30.30
C GLY A 62 0.34 9.87 -31.22
N LEU A 63 0.13 9.41 -32.46
CA LEU A 63 -0.80 10.03 -33.45
C LEU A 63 -2.24 9.53 -33.21
N TYR A 64 -2.76 9.81 -32.01
CA TYR A 64 -3.97 9.17 -31.48
C TYR A 64 -5.24 9.42 -32.29
N GLU A 65 -5.48 10.66 -32.76
CA GLU A 65 -6.69 10.97 -33.55
C GLU A 65 -6.70 10.19 -34.87
N LYS A 66 -5.55 10.09 -35.53
CA LYS A 66 -5.41 9.33 -36.77
C LYS A 66 -5.53 7.82 -36.50
N ALA A 67 -4.94 7.35 -35.42
CA ALA A 67 -5.06 5.95 -34.97
C ALA A 67 -6.52 5.58 -34.69
N GLU A 68 -7.27 6.45 -34.01
CA GLU A 68 -8.69 6.24 -33.72
C GLU A 68 -9.51 6.10 -35.00
N TYR A 69 -9.32 7.01 -35.94
CA TYR A 69 -10.01 6.92 -37.24
C TYR A 69 -9.74 5.58 -37.92
N ILE A 70 -8.48 5.15 -38.00
CA ILE A 70 -8.08 3.90 -38.65
C ILE A 70 -8.64 2.67 -37.90
N LEU A 71 -8.53 2.64 -36.56
CA LEU A 71 -9.02 1.50 -35.77
C LEU A 71 -10.55 1.41 -35.75
N ARG A 72 -11.28 2.52 -35.78
CA ARG A 72 -12.75 2.49 -35.96
C ARG A 72 -13.13 1.94 -37.33
N LYS A 73 -12.38 2.24 -38.41
CA LYS A 73 -12.52 1.61 -39.71
C LYS A 73 -12.22 0.10 -39.66
N ALA A 74 -11.18 -0.30 -38.92
CA ALA A 74 -10.86 -1.71 -38.70
C ALA A 74 -12.02 -2.45 -38.02
N VAL A 75 -12.67 -1.88 -36.99
CA VAL A 75 -13.84 -2.47 -36.32
C VAL A 75 -15.00 -2.68 -37.27
N VAL A 76 -15.31 -1.69 -38.13
CA VAL A 76 -16.37 -1.82 -39.16
C VAL A 76 -15.98 -2.91 -40.15
N CYS A 77 -14.77 -2.93 -40.66
CA CYS A 77 -14.26 -3.92 -41.59
C CYS A 77 -14.33 -5.33 -40.98
N ALA A 78 -13.84 -5.53 -39.77
CA ALA A 78 -13.84 -6.81 -39.05
C ALA A 78 -15.29 -7.35 -38.89
N LYS A 79 -16.22 -6.47 -38.50
CA LYS A 79 -17.65 -6.82 -38.39
C LYS A 79 -18.26 -7.33 -39.67
N ILE A 80 -17.91 -6.73 -40.82
CA ILE A 80 -18.42 -7.09 -42.13
C ILE A 80 -17.78 -8.39 -42.62
N VAL A 81 -16.45 -8.50 -42.49
CA VAL A 81 -15.68 -9.59 -43.10
C VAL A 81 -15.73 -10.88 -42.29
N ARG A 82 -15.70 -10.75 -40.95
CA ARG A 82 -15.65 -11.89 -40.03
C ARG A 82 -16.93 -12.13 -39.26
N GLY A 83 -17.78 -11.12 -39.15
CA GLY A 83 -18.95 -11.16 -38.25
C GLY A 83 -18.60 -10.81 -36.83
N LYS A 84 -19.62 -10.46 -36.03
CA LYS A 84 -19.45 -10.04 -34.62
C LYS A 84 -19.06 -11.18 -33.67
N GLU A 85 -19.21 -12.43 -34.11
CA GLU A 85 -18.95 -13.62 -33.29
C GLU A 85 -17.57 -14.23 -33.53
N HIS A 86 -16.75 -13.61 -34.38
CA HIS A 86 -15.42 -14.10 -34.70
C HIS A 86 -14.33 -13.49 -33.77
N PRO A 87 -13.32 -14.27 -33.32
CA PRO A 87 -12.27 -13.76 -32.44
C PRO A 87 -11.47 -12.60 -33.06
N ASP A 88 -11.30 -12.52 -34.39
CA ASP A 88 -10.64 -11.37 -35.03
C ASP A 88 -11.39 -10.04 -34.80
N TYR A 89 -12.72 -10.09 -34.68
CA TYR A 89 -13.51 -8.92 -34.31
C TYR A 89 -13.16 -8.47 -32.87
N ALA A 90 -13.06 -9.41 -31.92
CA ALA A 90 -12.66 -9.13 -30.57
C ALA A 90 -11.23 -8.53 -30.50
N THR A 91 -10.28 -9.09 -31.28
CA THR A 91 -8.91 -8.54 -31.38
C THR A 91 -8.91 -7.08 -31.85
N THR A 92 -9.75 -6.76 -32.83
CA THR A 92 -9.88 -5.39 -33.32
C THR A 92 -10.48 -4.45 -32.25
N LEU A 93 -11.45 -4.95 -31.46
CA LEU A 93 -11.99 -4.20 -30.31
C LEU A 93 -10.91 -3.93 -29.25
N VAL A 94 -10.05 -4.92 -28.95
CA VAL A 94 -8.93 -4.75 -28.01
C VAL A 94 -7.92 -3.69 -28.50
N ASN A 95 -7.62 -3.66 -29.81
CA ASN A 95 -6.75 -2.65 -30.38
C ASN A 95 -7.31 -1.24 -30.20
N LEU A 96 -8.60 -1.05 -30.47
CA LEU A 96 -9.28 0.23 -30.25
C LEU A 96 -9.36 0.57 -28.75
N ALA A 97 -9.67 -0.41 -27.91
CA ALA A 97 -9.73 -0.21 -26.44
C ALA A 97 -8.39 0.26 -25.87
N ASN A 98 -7.28 -0.33 -26.31
CA ASN A 98 -5.94 0.10 -25.90
C ASN A 98 -5.62 1.54 -26.32
N LEU A 99 -6.03 1.96 -27.51
CA LEU A 99 -5.89 3.34 -27.96
C LEU A 99 -6.72 4.28 -27.08
N LEU A 100 -7.99 3.96 -26.86
CA LEU A 100 -8.91 4.77 -26.04
C LEU A 100 -8.43 4.90 -24.59
N ARG A 101 -7.80 3.85 -24.05
CA ARG A 101 -7.11 3.90 -22.74
C ARG A 101 -6.02 4.96 -22.73
N MET A 102 -5.13 4.99 -23.74
CA MET A 102 -4.07 6.00 -23.86
C MET A 102 -4.64 7.42 -24.06
N MET A 103 -5.79 7.54 -24.70
CA MET A 103 -6.54 8.80 -24.84
C MET A 103 -7.34 9.18 -23.58
N LYS A 104 -7.29 8.37 -22.52
CA LYS A 104 -8.07 8.54 -21.27
C LYS A 104 -9.61 8.50 -21.47
N GLN A 105 -10.06 7.89 -22.54
CA GLN A 105 -11.49 7.64 -22.79
C GLN A 105 -11.90 6.32 -22.11
N TRP A 106 -11.82 6.29 -20.80
CA TRP A 106 -11.83 5.08 -19.98
C TRP A 106 -13.12 4.29 -20.07
N GLN A 107 -14.30 4.94 -20.08
CA GLN A 107 -15.61 4.25 -20.12
C GLN A 107 -15.80 3.47 -21.42
N GLU A 108 -15.45 4.05 -22.58
CA GLU A 108 -15.53 3.36 -23.85
C GLU A 108 -14.49 2.24 -23.94
N SER A 109 -13.27 2.49 -23.50
CA SER A 109 -12.20 1.50 -23.41
C SER A 109 -12.63 0.27 -22.59
N GLU A 110 -13.14 0.48 -21.39
CA GLU A 110 -13.64 -0.57 -20.49
C GLU A 110 -14.74 -1.40 -21.17
N SER A 111 -15.71 -0.73 -21.78
CA SER A 111 -16.82 -1.39 -22.50
C SER A 111 -16.31 -2.29 -23.62
N LEU A 112 -15.32 -1.83 -24.40
CA LEU A 112 -14.76 -2.61 -25.51
C LEU A 112 -13.94 -3.81 -25.01
N PHE A 113 -13.17 -3.67 -23.91
CA PHE A 113 -12.47 -4.80 -23.30
C PHE A 113 -13.44 -5.87 -22.83
N TYR A 114 -14.56 -5.51 -22.17
CA TYR A 114 -15.55 -6.49 -21.74
C TYR A 114 -16.26 -7.16 -22.91
N GLN A 115 -16.55 -6.42 -23.99
CA GLN A 115 -17.12 -7.01 -25.20
C GLN A 115 -16.16 -8.03 -25.82
N ALA A 116 -14.86 -7.71 -25.88
CA ALA A 116 -13.86 -8.62 -26.40
C ALA A 116 -13.67 -9.85 -25.51
N LEU A 117 -13.61 -9.70 -24.19
CA LEU A 117 -13.50 -10.80 -23.23
C LEU A 117 -14.71 -11.73 -23.31
N ALA A 118 -15.93 -11.18 -23.36
CA ALA A 118 -17.15 -11.97 -23.52
C ALA A 118 -17.12 -12.81 -24.80
N LEU A 119 -16.61 -12.24 -25.89
CA LEU A 119 -16.50 -12.93 -27.17
C LEU A 119 -15.38 -13.99 -27.14
N TYR A 120 -14.21 -13.69 -26.59
CA TYR A 120 -13.12 -14.65 -26.44
C TYR A 120 -13.54 -15.84 -25.56
N LYS A 121 -14.28 -15.60 -24.48
CA LYS A 121 -14.79 -16.66 -23.61
C LYS A 121 -15.56 -17.73 -24.38
N ILE A 122 -16.43 -17.32 -25.31
CA ILE A 122 -17.27 -18.25 -26.11
C ILE A 122 -16.52 -18.83 -27.31
N THR A 123 -15.53 -18.14 -27.87
CA THR A 123 -14.90 -18.56 -29.15
C THR A 123 -13.61 -19.32 -28.98
N ILE A 124 -12.74 -18.92 -28.02
CA ILE A 124 -11.41 -19.51 -27.79
C ILE A 124 -11.22 -20.01 -26.37
N GLY A 125 -12.14 -19.70 -25.44
CA GLY A 125 -12.05 -20.06 -24.02
C GLY A 125 -11.28 -19.08 -23.15
N GLU A 126 -11.56 -19.12 -21.85
CA GLU A 126 -10.93 -18.24 -20.85
C GLU A 126 -9.46 -18.59 -20.60
N GLU A 127 -9.05 -19.84 -20.84
CA GLU A 127 -7.68 -20.33 -20.64
C GLU A 127 -6.72 -19.98 -21.80
N HIS A 128 -7.19 -19.24 -22.78
CA HIS A 128 -6.39 -18.89 -23.96
C HIS A 128 -5.51 -17.66 -23.65
N PHE A 129 -4.26 -17.65 -24.16
CA PHE A 129 -3.31 -16.56 -23.90
C PHE A 129 -3.80 -15.17 -24.38
N ILE A 130 -4.62 -15.10 -25.45
CA ILE A 130 -5.22 -13.84 -25.93
C ILE A 130 -6.20 -13.28 -24.88
N TYR A 131 -6.95 -14.16 -24.21
CA TYR A 131 -7.83 -13.78 -23.11
C TYR A 131 -6.99 -13.20 -21.94
N ALA A 132 -5.91 -13.87 -21.56
CA ALA A 132 -4.98 -13.40 -20.54
C ALA A 132 -4.37 -12.03 -20.90
N GLY A 133 -3.91 -11.85 -22.14
CA GLY A 133 -3.39 -10.56 -22.63
C GLY A 133 -4.44 -9.43 -22.57
N THR A 134 -5.71 -9.77 -22.83
CA THR A 134 -6.81 -8.80 -22.72
C THR A 134 -7.11 -8.45 -21.26
N MET A 135 -7.05 -9.44 -20.34
CA MET A 135 -7.15 -9.21 -18.90
C MET A 135 -6.01 -8.33 -18.39
N ASN A 136 -4.77 -8.56 -18.85
CA ASN A 136 -3.63 -7.71 -18.55
C ASN A 136 -3.87 -6.24 -18.98
N ASN A 137 -4.38 -6.02 -20.21
CA ASN A 137 -4.67 -4.68 -20.70
C ASN A 137 -5.82 -4.00 -19.94
N LEU A 138 -6.85 -4.75 -19.54
CA LEU A 138 -7.92 -4.25 -18.67
C LEU A 138 -7.38 -3.90 -17.27
N GLY A 139 -6.43 -4.69 -16.76
CA GLY A 139 -5.70 -4.38 -15.51
C GLY A 139 -4.96 -3.04 -15.59
N LEU A 140 -4.26 -2.78 -16.71
CA LEU A 140 -3.61 -1.49 -16.94
C LEU A 140 -4.63 -0.33 -17.01
N LEU A 141 -5.78 -0.53 -17.61
CA LEU A 141 -6.86 0.47 -17.62
C LEU A 141 -7.29 0.82 -16.19
N TYR A 142 -7.58 -0.18 -15.35
CA TYR A 142 -7.98 0.05 -13.97
C TYR A 142 -6.88 0.70 -13.14
N TYR A 143 -5.62 0.35 -13.38
CA TYR A 143 -4.48 0.99 -12.75
C TYR A 143 -4.42 2.50 -13.07
N GLU A 144 -4.61 2.88 -14.34
CA GLU A 144 -4.63 4.28 -14.78
C GLU A 144 -5.87 5.04 -14.26
N MET A 145 -7.00 4.36 -14.07
CA MET A 145 -8.20 4.90 -13.40
C MET A 145 -8.03 5.05 -11.87
N GLY A 146 -6.96 4.53 -11.29
CA GLY A 146 -6.70 4.54 -9.86
C GLY A 146 -7.43 3.43 -9.07
N ASN A 147 -8.10 2.49 -9.75
CA ASN A 147 -8.74 1.35 -9.12
C ASN A 147 -7.77 0.17 -8.99
N LEU A 148 -6.91 0.23 -7.97
CA LEU A 148 -5.83 -0.74 -7.77
C LEU A 148 -6.35 -2.16 -7.48
N GLU A 149 -7.49 -2.29 -6.81
CA GLU A 149 -8.09 -3.58 -6.49
C GLU A 149 -8.48 -4.34 -7.77
N ARG A 150 -9.28 -3.71 -8.64
CA ARG A 150 -9.65 -4.32 -9.93
C ARG A 150 -8.46 -4.52 -10.86
N ALA A 151 -7.49 -3.60 -10.84
CA ALA A 151 -6.26 -3.76 -11.61
C ALA A 151 -5.54 -5.05 -11.21
N LYS A 152 -5.37 -5.27 -9.91
CA LYS A 152 -4.72 -6.45 -9.33
C LYS A 152 -5.48 -7.73 -9.67
N GLU A 153 -6.80 -7.76 -9.49
CA GLU A 153 -7.63 -8.91 -9.86
C GLU A 153 -7.45 -9.31 -11.33
N CYS A 154 -7.45 -8.33 -12.24
CA CYS A 154 -7.25 -8.59 -13.67
C CYS A 154 -5.86 -9.13 -13.98
N LEU A 155 -4.80 -8.59 -13.36
CA LEU A 155 -3.43 -9.04 -13.59
C LEU A 155 -3.19 -10.41 -12.96
N GLU A 156 -3.69 -10.69 -11.77
CA GLU A 156 -3.60 -12.00 -11.12
C GLU A 156 -4.35 -13.07 -11.92
N HIS A 157 -5.52 -12.73 -12.49
CA HIS A 157 -6.23 -13.64 -13.38
C HIS A 157 -5.42 -13.92 -14.67
N SER A 158 -4.81 -12.89 -15.27
CA SER A 158 -3.91 -13.07 -16.42
C SER A 158 -2.73 -13.99 -16.07
N LEU A 159 -2.08 -13.78 -14.92
CA LEU A 159 -0.97 -14.62 -14.45
C LEU A 159 -1.41 -16.08 -14.27
N HIS A 160 -2.58 -16.32 -13.66
CA HIS A 160 -3.10 -17.66 -13.46
C HIS A 160 -3.28 -18.44 -14.78
N ILE A 161 -3.76 -17.77 -15.82
CA ILE A 161 -3.93 -18.39 -17.15
C ILE A 161 -2.57 -18.73 -17.80
N LEU A 162 -1.55 -17.90 -17.58
CA LEU A 162 -0.22 -18.03 -18.20
C LEU A 162 0.71 -18.94 -17.42
N GLU A 163 0.43 -19.22 -16.14
CA GLU A 163 1.28 -19.97 -15.23
C GLU A 163 1.58 -21.39 -15.76
N GLY A 164 2.85 -21.79 -15.68
CA GLY A 164 3.32 -23.13 -16.07
C GLY A 164 3.35 -23.42 -17.56
N LYS A 165 3.07 -22.44 -18.42
CA LYS A 165 3.09 -22.58 -19.88
C LYS A 165 4.37 -21.94 -20.44
N GLU A 166 5.37 -22.75 -20.79
CA GLU A 166 6.68 -22.27 -21.27
C GLU A 166 6.58 -21.33 -22.49
N GLU A 167 5.65 -21.60 -23.39
CA GLU A 167 5.38 -20.79 -24.60
C GLU A 167 4.88 -19.36 -24.28
N TYR A 168 4.35 -19.13 -23.08
CA TYR A 168 3.81 -17.82 -22.64
C TYR A 168 4.64 -17.19 -21.50
N ILE A 169 5.87 -17.67 -21.29
CA ILE A 169 6.70 -17.20 -20.17
C ILE A 169 7.04 -15.71 -20.27
N ILE A 170 7.17 -15.14 -21.48
CA ILE A 170 7.44 -13.72 -21.69
C ILE A 170 6.17 -12.87 -21.41
N PRO A 171 4.97 -13.20 -21.93
CA PRO A 171 3.73 -12.57 -21.47
C PRO A 171 3.51 -12.67 -19.95
N TYR A 172 3.87 -13.80 -19.33
CA TYR A 172 3.81 -13.96 -17.88
C TYR A 172 4.74 -12.96 -17.16
N ALA A 173 6.01 -12.85 -17.59
CA ALA A 173 6.97 -11.90 -17.05
C ALA A 173 6.50 -10.43 -17.22
N THR A 174 5.94 -10.08 -18.39
CA THR A 174 5.38 -8.74 -18.63
C THR A 174 4.19 -8.44 -17.70
N THR A 175 3.35 -9.43 -17.41
CA THR A 175 2.24 -9.25 -16.48
C THR A 175 2.73 -9.10 -15.03
N LEU A 176 3.80 -9.80 -14.63
CA LEU A 176 4.48 -9.58 -13.36
C LEU A 176 4.98 -8.14 -13.23
N HIS A 177 5.59 -7.59 -14.30
CA HIS A 177 6.05 -6.19 -14.32
C HIS A 177 4.91 -5.20 -14.01
N ASN A 178 3.76 -5.37 -14.65
CA ASN A 178 2.59 -4.53 -14.43
C ASN A 178 2.06 -4.62 -12.98
N LEU A 179 2.18 -5.79 -12.36
CA LEU A 179 1.78 -5.98 -10.96
C LEU A 179 2.73 -5.28 -9.98
N VAL A 180 4.01 -5.10 -10.34
CA VAL A 180 4.99 -4.38 -9.52
C VAL A 180 4.54 -2.95 -9.24
N ASP A 181 4.00 -2.24 -10.23
CA ASP A 181 3.55 -0.86 -10.05
C ASP A 181 2.35 -0.75 -9.09
N ILE A 182 1.51 -1.77 -9.06
CA ILE A 182 0.42 -1.87 -8.07
C ILE A 182 1.01 -2.06 -6.68
N TYR A 183 1.93 -3.02 -6.49
CA TYR A 183 2.58 -3.25 -5.21
C TYR A 183 3.32 -2.02 -4.67
N LYS A 184 3.95 -1.25 -5.57
CA LYS A 184 4.59 0.02 -5.19
C LYS A 184 3.56 1.04 -4.68
N LYS A 185 2.43 1.20 -5.36
CA LYS A 185 1.35 2.11 -4.93
C LYS A 185 0.67 1.65 -3.64
N GLU A 186 0.59 0.34 -3.39
CA GLU A 186 0.10 -0.24 -2.14
C GLU A 186 1.12 -0.15 -0.98
N GLY A 187 2.36 0.31 -1.26
CA GLY A 187 3.45 0.35 -0.28
C GLY A 187 4.05 -1.02 0.04
N GLU A 188 3.72 -2.05 -0.74
CA GLU A 188 4.21 -3.42 -0.57
C GLU A 188 5.60 -3.61 -1.22
N ILE A 189 6.56 -2.80 -0.82
CA ILE A 189 7.90 -2.69 -1.42
C ILE A 189 8.65 -4.04 -1.49
N PHE A 190 8.47 -4.91 -0.49
CA PHE A 190 9.09 -6.24 -0.50
C PHE A 190 8.50 -7.15 -1.57
N LYS A 191 7.17 -7.09 -1.79
CA LYS A 191 6.54 -7.84 -2.88
C LYS A 191 6.98 -7.31 -4.24
N ALA A 192 7.02 -5.99 -4.41
CA ALA A 192 7.52 -5.36 -5.63
C ALA A 192 8.95 -5.82 -5.96
N GLU A 193 9.87 -5.81 -4.98
CA GLU A 193 11.24 -6.29 -5.16
C GLU A 193 11.31 -7.78 -5.52
N HIS A 194 10.52 -8.60 -4.82
CA HIS A 194 10.49 -10.04 -5.09
C HIS A 194 9.99 -10.34 -6.51
N THR A 195 8.91 -9.68 -6.92
CA THR A 195 8.30 -9.84 -8.25
C THR A 195 9.25 -9.37 -9.35
N LEU A 196 9.95 -8.23 -9.18
CA LEU A 196 10.96 -7.78 -10.14
C LEU A 196 12.14 -8.76 -10.26
N LYS A 197 12.59 -9.34 -9.16
CA LYS A 197 13.65 -10.36 -9.20
C LYS A 197 13.20 -11.63 -9.90
N GLN A 198 11.96 -12.04 -9.68
CA GLN A 198 11.36 -13.19 -10.39
C GLN A 198 11.28 -12.91 -11.89
N GLU A 199 10.82 -11.73 -12.29
CA GLU A 199 10.77 -11.29 -13.69
C GLU A 199 12.17 -11.29 -14.34
N ILE A 200 13.16 -10.68 -13.69
CA ILE A 200 14.55 -10.63 -14.16
C ILE A 200 15.14 -12.04 -14.31
N GLU A 201 14.85 -12.94 -13.39
CA GLU A 201 15.32 -14.32 -13.44
C GLU A 201 14.69 -15.08 -14.62
N ILE A 202 13.40 -14.87 -14.90
CA ILE A 202 12.72 -15.42 -16.08
C ILE A 202 13.43 -14.94 -17.36
N TYR A 203 13.70 -13.65 -17.49
CA TYR A 203 14.40 -13.13 -18.67
C TYR A 203 15.80 -13.74 -18.85
N ARG A 204 16.54 -13.96 -17.75
CA ARG A 204 17.85 -14.64 -17.78
C ARG A 204 17.74 -16.08 -18.26
N GLN A 205 16.80 -16.84 -17.72
CA GLN A 205 16.58 -18.24 -18.10
C GLN A 205 16.17 -18.39 -19.57
N GLN A 206 15.51 -17.38 -20.13
CA GLN A 206 15.07 -17.36 -21.52
C GLN A 206 16.06 -16.66 -22.47
N HIS A 207 17.24 -16.26 -21.98
CA HIS A 207 18.26 -15.54 -22.75
C HIS A 207 17.81 -14.19 -23.33
N TYR A 208 16.98 -13.46 -22.54
CA TYR A 208 16.45 -12.14 -22.88
C TYR A 208 17.22 -10.98 -22.22
N GLU A 209 18.43 -11.23 -21.65
CA GLU A 209 19.22 -10.22 -20.91
C GLU A 209 19.62 -8.99 -21.76
N GLY A 210 19.65 -9.14 -23.07
CA GLY A 210 19.96 -8.02 -23.95
C GLY A 210 18.76 -7.25 -24.47
N THR A 211 17.54 -7.48 -23.97
CA THR A 211 16.32 -6.88 -24.52
C THR A 211 15.88 -5.63 -23.77
N VAL A 212 15.04 -4.83 -24.42
CA VAL A 212 14.42 -3.62 -23.80
C VAL A 212 13.53 -3.99 -22.62
N LEU A 213 12.86 -5.15 -22.66
CA LEU A 213 12.03 -5.64 -21.54
C LEU A 213 12.87 -5.90 -20.28
N TYR A 214 14.01 -6.57 -20.45
CA TYR A 214 14.96 -6.79 -19.35
C TYR A 214 15.51 -5.47 -18.81
N ALA A 215 15.86 -4.52 -19.70
CA ALA A 215 16.32 -3.19 -19.30
C ALA A 215 15.24 -2.41 -18.51
N ALA A 216 13.96 -2.53 -18.87
CA ALA A 216 12.86 -1.93 -18.14
C ALA A 216 12.70 -2.52 -16.73
N ALA A 217 12.83 -3.85 -16.60
CA ALA A 217 12.82 -4.52 -15.28
C ALA A 217 14.00 -4.07 -14.40
N LEU A 218 15.21 -3.96 -14.97
CA LEU A 218 16.37 -3.43 -14.26
C LEU A 218 16.21 -1.97 -13.84
N ASN A 219 15.62 -1.13 -14.69
CA ASN A 219 15.34 0.27 -14.38
C ASN A 219 14.36 0.36 -13.19
N SER A 220 13.27 -0.42 -13.20
CA SER A 220 12.29 -0.47 -12.12
C SER A 220 12.92 -0.98 -10.81
N LEU A 221 13.80 -1.98 -10.87
CA LEU A 221 14.55 -2.48 -9.71
C LEU A 221 15.55 -1.43 -9.19
N GLY A 222 16.20 -0.68 -10.09
CA GLY A 222 17.12 0.41 -9.74
C GLY A 222 16.41 1.53 -8.98
N ILE A 223 15.23 1.95 -9.43
CA ILE A 223 14.40 2.93 -8.72
C ILE A 223 14.02 2.39 -7.34
N LEU A 224 13.57 1.14 -7.25
CA LEU A 224 13.20 0.51 -5.98
C LEU A 224 14.36 0.43 -4.98
N TYR A 225 15.57 0.09 -5.45
CA TYR A 225 16.77 0.12 -4.62
C TYR A 225 17.12 1.55 -4.17
N CYS A 226 16.89 2.56 -5.02
CA CYS A 226 17.08 3.97 -4.66
C CYS A 226 16.10 4.39 -3.54
N GLU A 227 14.83 4.02 -3.64
CA GLU A 227 13.81 4.26 -2.60
C GLU A 227 14.16 3.57 -1.26
N LYS A 228 14.86 2.43 -1.32
CA LYS A 228 15.37 1.70 -0.14
C LYS A 228 16.74 2.17 0.33
N GLU A 229 17.26 3.29 -0.19
CA GLU A 229 18.59 3.84 0.10
C GLU A 229 19.76 2.88 -0.16
N GLN A 230 19.56 1.86 -0.99
CA GLN A 230 20.58 0.90 -1.40
C GLN A 230 21.29 1.39 -2.68
N TYR A 231 21.84 2.60 -2.64
CA TYR A 231 22.31 3.34 -3.81
C TYR A 231 23.39 2.64 -4.63
N GLU A 232 24.29 1.84 -4.02
CA GLU A 232 25.29 1.08 -4.77
C GLU A 232 24.65 -0.03 -5.60
N LYS A 233 23.63 -0.72 -5.08
CA LYS A 233 22.86 -1.71 -5.86
C LYS A 233 22.04 -1.05 -6.95
N ALA A 234 21.38 0.08 -6.61
CA ALA A 234 20.63 0.87 -7.57
C ALA A 234 21.50 1.29 -8.75
N LYS A 235 22.71 1.81 -8.48
CA LYS A 235 23.68 2.19 -9.50
C LYS A 235 24.05 1.02 -10.42
N ALA A 236 24.34 -0.15 -9.85
CA ALA A 236 24.77 -1.32 -10.64
C ALA A 236 23.73 -1.73 -11.67
N VAL A 237 22.47 -1.96 -11.23
CA VAL A 237 21.38 -2.39 -12.13
C VAL A 237 20.97 -1.29 -13.11
N MET A 238 21.01 -0.02 -12.69
CA MET A 238 20.66 1.10 -13.56
C MET A 238 21.71 1.33 -14.66
N THR A 239 23.01 1.13 -14.37
CA THR A 239 24.07 1.22 -15.38
C THR A 239 23.85 0.17 -16.47
N GLU A 240 23.55 -1.08 -16.10
CA GLU A 240 23.23 -2.15 -17.06
C GLU A 240 21.99 -1.80 -17.91
N SER A 241 20.92 -1.28 -17.28
CA SER A 241 19.72 -0.82 -17.99
C SER A 241 20.03 0.26 -19.04
N VAL A 242 20.84 1.27 -18.67
CA VAL A 242 21.24 2.36 -19.57
C VAL A 242 22.03 1.85 -20.78
N GLU A 243 22.98 0.93 -20.57
CA GLU A 243 23.78 0.34 -21.64
C GLU A 243 22.92 -0.43 -22.65
N ILE A 244 21.99 -1.26 -22.17
CA ILE A 244 21.08 -2.03 -23.01
C ILE A 244 20.15 -1.08 -23.79
N THR A 245 19.53 -0.10 -23.10
CA THR A 245 18.61 0.86 -23.71
C THR A 245 19.31 1.69 -24.79
N LYS A 246 20.55 2.15 -24.52
CA LYS A 246 21.38 2.85 -25.51
C LYS A 246 21.63 2.02 -26.77
N LYS A 247 21.96 0.74 -26.58
CA LYS A 247 22.28 -0.19 -27.68
C LYS A 247 21.09 -0.46 -28.60
N HIS A 248 19.88 -0.58 -28.03
CA HIS A 248 18.68 -1.00 -28.77
C HIS A 248 17.83 0.15 -29.29
N LEU A 249 17.68 1.23 -28.51
CA LEU A 249 16.80 2.35 -28.82
C LEU A 249 17.57 3.64 -29.21
N GLY A 250 18.88 3.66 -28.98
CA GLY A 250 19.72 4.85 -29.24
C GLY A 250 19.55 5.96 -28.20
N GLU A 251 20.46 6.95 -28.27
CA GLU A 251 20.51 8.06 -27.31
C GLU A 251 19.35 9.09 -27.46
N ALA A 252 18.68 9.10 -28.61
CA ALA A 252 17.57 9.99 -28.87
C ALA A 252 16.25 9.56 -28.21
N SER A 253 16.12 8.26 -27.87
CA SER A 253 14.89 7.68 -27.31
C SER A 253 14.58 8.24 -25.91
N ASP A 254 13.29 8.39 -25.60
CA ASP A 254 12.85 8.86 -24.31
C ASP A 254 13.13 7.84 -23.19
N ALA A 255 13.11 6.55 -23.51
CA ALA A 255 13.49 5.49 -22.58
C ALA A 255 14.95 5.61 -22.14
N TYR A 256 15.88 5.87 -23.07
CA TYR A 256 17.30 6.09 -22.75
C TYR A 256 17.47 7.34 -21.88
N LYS A 257 16.87 8.48 -22.29
CA LYS A 257 16.93 9.74 -21.52
C LYS A 257 16.40 9.56 -20.08
N THR A 258 15.31 8.82 -19.94
CA THR A 258 14.72 8.52 -18.62
C THR A 258 15.66 7.66 -17.76
N SER A 259 16.24 6.60 -18.34
CA SER A 259 17.18 5.73 -17.62
C SER A 259 18.46 6.49 -17.21
N VAL A 260 18.98 7.36 -18.07
CA VAL A 260 20.13 8.24 -17.74
C VAL A 260 19.80 9.19 -16.61
N LYS A 261 18.65 9.86 -16.66
CA LYS A 261 18.18 10.77 -15.59
C LYS A 261 18.05 10.05 -14.26
N ASN A 262 17.52 8.82 -14.27
CA ASN A 262 17.42 8.00 -13.06
C ASN A 262 18.82 7.61 -12.52
N LEU A 263 19.76 7.29 -13.38
CA LEU A 263 21.14 7.00 -12.98
C LEU A 263 21.86 8.23 -12.39
N GLU A 264 21.65 9.41 -12.97
CA GLU A 264 22.18 10.68 -12.44
C GLU A 264 21.63 10.98 -11.05
N MET A 265 20.32 10.85 -10.85
CA MET A 265 19.68 11.00 -9.53
C MET A 265 20.26 10.02 -8.49
N ILE A 266 20.50 8.77 -8.87
CA ILE A 266 21.12 7.77 -7.99
C ILE A 266 22.56 8.17 -7.63
N HIS A 267 23.33 8.71 -8.59
CA HIS A 267 24.67 9.20 -8.34
C HIS A 267 24.70 10.37 -7.36
N GLU A 268 23.80 11.33 -7.50
CA GLU A 268 23.68 12.47 -6.58
C GLU A 268 23.40 11.99 -5.15
N LYS A 269 22.37 11.14 -4.97
CA LYS A 269 22.02 10.56 -3.66
C LYS A 269 23.15 9.75 -3.03
N LEU A 270 23.91 9.02 -3.85
CA LEU A 270 25.08 8.27 -3.39
C LEU A 270 26.20 9.18 -2.90
N GLN A 271 26.42 10.31 -3.57
CA GLN A 271 27.41 11.32 -3.15
C GLN A 271 26.98 12.02 -1.86
N GLU A 272 25.71 12.40 -1.75
CA GLU A 272 25.13 12.98 -0.52
C GLU A 272 25.33 12.07 0.68
N LYS A 273 25.01 10.78 0.55
CA LYS A 273 25.20 9.78 1.61
C LYS A 273 26.67 9.61 2.01
N LYS A 274 27.60 9.66 1.04
CA LYS A 274 29.04 9.61 1.30
C LYS A 274 29.52 10.86 2.04
N MET A 275 29.03 12.05 1.69
CA MET A 275 29.36 13.30 2.39
C MET A 275 28.82 13.30 3.83
N GLN A 276 27.58 12.87 4.04
CA GLN A 276 26.99 12.75 5.39
C GLN A 276 27.83 11.81 6.26
N LYS A 277 28.18 10.64 5.76
CA LYS A 277 29.02 9.68 6.49
C LYS A 277 30.40 10.25 6.84
N ASN A 278 31.01 10.98 5.91
CA ASN A 278 32.31 11.63 6.17
C ASN A 278 32.19 12.75 7.21
N HIS A 279 31.07 13.48 7.22
CA HIS A 279 30.79 14.51 8.22
C HIS A 279 30.59 13.91 9.63
N GLU A 280 29.87 12.78 9.73
CA GLU A 280 29.70 12.03 10.97
C GLU A 280 31.05 11.52 11.53
N ILE A 281 31.89 10.93 10.69
CA ILE A 281 33.24 10.47 11.05
C ILE A 281 34.09 11.65 11.52
N LEU A 282 34.01 12.79 10.84
CA LEU A 282 34.72 14.00 11.25
C LEU A 282 34.26 14.51 12.61
N GLN A 283 32.96 14.52 12.86
CA GLN A 283 32.40 14.91 14.18
C GLN A 283 32.78 13.95 15.30
N GLU A 284 32.77 12.63 15.04
CA GLU A 284 33.22 11.63 16.00
C GLU A 284 34.73 11.78 16.31
N THR A 285 35.52 12.04 15.26
CA THR A 285 36.97 12.28 15.42
C THR A 285 37.24 13.55 16.26
N LEU A 286 36.50 14.63 16.02
CA LEU A 286 36.58 15.87 16.78
C LEU A 286 36.15 15.68 18.26
N LYS A 287 35.07 14.91 18.50
CA LYS A 287 34.65 14.53 19.87
C LYS A 287 35.71 13.66 20.57
N GLY A 288 36.34 12.74 19.85
CA GLY A 288 37.46 11.94 20.39
C GLY A 288 38.68 12.79 20.74
N MET A 289 39.03 13.79 19.92
CA MET A 289 40.14 14.71 20.18
C MET A 289 39.85 15.65 21.35
N THR A 290 38.60 16.13 21.51
CA THR A 290 38.22 16.95 22.69
C THR A 290 38.21 16.13 23.98
N SER A 291 37.79 14.86 23.93
CA SER A 291 37.84 13.93 25.06
C SER A 291 39.30 13.58 25.46
N ALA A 292 40.20 13.43 24.49
CA ALA A 292 41.62 13.18 24.72
C ALA A 292 42.34 14.43 25.29
N ALA A 293 41.94 15.63 24.85
CA ALA A 293 42.46 16.89 25.39
C ALA A 293 42.05 17.10 26.87
N CYS A 294 40.79 16.78 27.22
CA CYS A 294 40.33 16.81 28.60
C CYS A 294 41.03 15.75 29.51
N ALA A 295 41.43 14.60 28.93
CA ALA A 295 42.16 13.57 29.69
C ALA A 295 43.64 13.91 29.92
N SER A 296 44.26 14.78 29.11
CA SER A 296 45.63 15.23 29.27
C SER A 296 45.78 16.39 30.25
N GLU A 297 44.73 17.13 30.58
CA GLU A 297 44.75 18.22 31.59
C GLU A 297 44.43 17.74 33.02
N SER A 298 44.00 16.51 33.24
CA SER A 298 43.62 15.99 34.56
C SER A 298 44.76 15.36 35.37
N ASN A 299 46.04 15.42 34.90
CA ASN A 299 47.20 14.82 35.60
C ASN A 299 48.20 15.82 36.16
N LEU A 300 47.81 17.07 36.39
CA LEU A 300 48.65 18.01 37.13
C LEU A 300 47.75 18.80 38.09
N ASN A 301 47.94 18.47 39.39
CA ASN A 301 47.63 19.16 40.63
C ASN A 301 46.58 18.49 41.53
N CYS A 302 47.09 17.60 42.31
CA CYS A 302 46.57 17.32 43.65
C CYS A 302 47.26 18.25 44.64
N GLU A 303 46.56 19.22 45.26
CA GLU A 303 46.64 19.61 46.67
C GLU A 303 45.81 20.87 46.96
N LYS A 304 44.88 20.70 47.94
CA LYS A 304 44.37 21.68 48.91
C LYS A 304 43.52 22.86 48.44
N GLY A 305 42.30 22.90 48.99
CA GLY A 305 41.56 24.14 49.20
C GLY A 305 40.02 23.95 49.15
N SER A 306 39.46 23.67 50.35
CA SER A 306 38.07 23.84 50.66
C SER A 306 37.63 25.29 50.50
N GLU A 307 36.78 25.64 49.58
CA GLU A 307 35.91 26.82 49.66
C GLU A 307 34.60 26.57 48.87
N GLU A 308 33.52 26.71 49.62
CA GLU A 308 32.16 26.73 49.15
C GLU A 308 31.99 27.81 48.07
N ARG A 309 31.60 27.43 46.87
CA ARG A 309 30.99 28.37 45.93
C ARG A 309 29.61 27.87 45.57
N ASN A 310 28.63 28.57 46.10
CA ASN A 310 27.26 28.58 45.64
C ASN A 310 27.21 28.83 44.11
N HIS A 311 26.89 27.81 43.34
CA HIS A 311 26.42 27.99 41.98
C HIS A 311 24.90 28.03 42.01
N THR A 312 24.37 29.21 41.81
CA THR A 312 22.98 29.45 41.38
C THR A 312 22.74 28.60 40.15
N ILE A 313 21.99 27.52 40.31
CA ILE A 313 21.44 26.73 39.23
C ILE A 313 20.34 27.58 38.57
N ASP A 314 20.57 27.93 37.32
CA ASP A 314 19.56 28.52 36.44
C ASP A 314 18.30 27.61 36.41
N LYS A 315 17.19 28.14 36.91
CA LYS A 315 15.89 27.49 36.98
C LYS A 315 15.16 27.57 35.64
N ASP A 316 15.76 27.07 34.54
CA ASP A 316 15.07 27.09 33.22
C ASP A 316 15.18 25.79 32.39
N THR A 317 15.40 24.63 33.03
CA THR A 317 15.45 23.34 32.30
C THR A 317 14.76 22.18 33.02
N GLU A 318 13.54 22.39 33.51
CA GLU A 318 12.57 21.32 33.80
C GLU A 318 11.21 21.68 33.22
N LYS A 319 11.12 21.88 31.88
CA LYS A 319 9.88 21.66 31.18
C LYS A 319 9.75 20.17 30.93
N GLY A 320 8.93 19.49 31.74
CA GLY A 320 8.58 18.08 31.54
C GLY A 320 8.12 17.83 30.11
N PHE A 321 8.22 16.58 29.67
CA PHE A 321 7.77 16.15 28.33
C PHE A 321 6.33 16.59 28.07
N VAL A 322 6.11 17.42 27.01
CA VAL A 322 4.78 17.88 26.59
C VAL A 322 4.19 16.81 25.64
N LYS A 323 3.03 16.28 26.00
CA LYS A 323 2.27 15.34 25.17
C LYS A 323 1.69 16.06 23.96
N GLY A 324 1.79 15.41 22.77
CA GLY A 324 1.32 15.99 21.53
C GLY A 324 -0.18 16.30 21.53
N LEU A 325 -0.98 15.45 22.17
CA LEU A 325 -2.43 15.67 22.29
C LEU A 325 -2.77 16.89 23.16
N ASP A 326 -2.04 17.09 24.26
CA ASP A 326 -2.20 18.27 25.12
C ASP A 326 -1.81 19.56 24.41
N LEU A 327 -0.67 19.54 23.69
CA LEU A 327 -0.23 20.66 22.85
C LEU A 327 -1.27 21.03 21.81
N CYS A 328 -1.86 20.04 21.14
CA CYS A 328 -2.87 20.24 20.11
C CYS A 328 -4.18 20.79 20.69
N ARG A 329 -4.60 20.31 21.85
CA ARG A 329 -5.80 20.82 22.57
C ARG A 329 -5.60 22.28 22.99
N GLU A 330 -4.44 22.62 23.56
CA GLU A 330 -4.15 23.99 23.94
C GLU A 330 -4.05 24.92 22.74
N TYR A 331 -3.40 24.48 21.66
CA TYR A 331 -3.33 25.24 20.41
C TYR A 331 -4.74 25.50 19.85
N PHE A 332 -5.60 24.49 19.82
CA PHE A 332 -6.97 24.65 19.39
C PHE A 332 -7.70 25.69 20.24
N ASN A 333 -7.67 25.54 21.56
CA ASN A 333 -8.41 26.41 22.48
C ASN A 333 -7.93 27.86 22.48
N GLN A 334 -6.61 28.09 22.39
CA GLN A 334 -6.02 29.42 22.49
C GLN A 334 -5.94 30.15 21.15
N VAL A 335 -5.84 29.43 20.04
CA VAL A 335 -5.58 30.02 18.71
C VAL A 335 -6.76 29.85 17.75
N CYS A 336 -7.29 28.63 17.63
CA CYS A 336 -8.34 28.33 16.65
C CYS A 336 -9.73 28.73 17.15
N TYR A 337 -10.11 28.30 18.35
CA TYR A 337 -11.46 28.49 18.86
C TYR A 337 -11.90 29.96 18.90
N PRO A 338 -11.06 30.95 19.33
CA PRO A 338 -11.42 32.38 19.28
C PRO A 338 -11.66 32.91 17.85
N LEU A 339 -10.95 32.33 16.85
CA LEU A 339 -11.20 32.67 15.45
C LEU A 339 -12.57 32.15 14.99
N LEU A 340 -12.90 30.90 15.37
CA LEU A 340 -14.21 30.31 15.04
C LEU A 340 -15.36 31.10 15.67
N GLU A 341 -15.26 31.49 16.93
CA GLU A 341 -16.25 32.32 17.62
C GLU A 341 -16.45 33.65 16.92
N ARG A 342 -15.39 34.31 16.48
CA ARG A 342 -15.45 35.62 15.85
C ARG A 342 -15.99 35.58 14.42
N GLU A 343 -15.55 34.61 13.61
CA GLU A 343 -15.76 34.63 12.15
C GLU A 343 -16.75 33.58 11.65
N PHE A 344 -17.03 32.55 12.45
CA PHE A 344 -17.89 31.42 12.11
C PHE A 344 -18.98 31.15 13.18
N SER A 345 -19.33 32.14 14.02
CA SER A 345 -20.28 31.97 15.12
C SER A 345 -21.60 31.33 14.70
N ASN A 346 -22.12 31.69 13.52
CA ASN A 346 -23.37 31.13 12.99
C ASN A 346 -23.27 29.63 12.60
N PHE A 347 -22.05 29.14 12.32
CA PHE A 347 -21.79 27.77 11.91
C PHE A 347 -21.21 26.92 13.06
N LEU A 348 -20.67 27.57 14.09
CA LEU A 348 -20.04 26.92 15.24
C LEU A 348 -20.93 25.84 15.89
N PRO A 349 -22.26 26.03 16.02
CA PRO A 349 -23.16 25.00 16.58
C PRO A 349 -23.20 23.69 15.77
N ARG A 350 -22.69 23.68 14.54
CA ARG A 350 -22.68 22.51 13.65
C ARG A 350 -21.28 21.90 13.47
N MET A 351 -20.29 22.40 14.21
CA MET A 351 -18.91 21.96 14.12
C MET A 351 -18.54 21.04 15.28
N ALA A 352 -17.60 20.14 15.00
CA ALA A 352 -16.80 19.44 15.99
C ALA A 352 -15.32 19.64 15.70
N ALA A 353 -14.48 19.53 16.72
CA ALA A 353 -13.03 19.56 16.56
C ALA A 353 -12.36 18.57 17.52
N GLY A 354 -11.19 18.06 17.09
CA GLY A 354 -10.43 17.11 17.87
C GLY A 354 -9.10 16.77 17.23
N LEU A 355 -8.44 15.77 17.77
CA LEU A 355 -7.32 15.09 17.13
C LEU A 355 -7.53 13.58 17.27
N ILE A 356 -7.91 12.94 16.17
CA ILE A 356 -8.25 11.51 16.08
C ILE A 356 -7.49 10.95 14.86
N GLY A 357 -6.89 9.77 14.97
CA GLY A 357 -6.23 9.18 13.81
C GLY A 357 -5.04 8.28 14.09
N GLU A 358 -4.13 8.21 13.13
CA GLU A 358 -3.03 7.23 13.11
C GLU A 358 -1.79 7.65 13.91
N GLY A 359 -1.72 8.87 14.42
CA GLY A 359 -0.57 9.39 15.16
C GLY A 359 -0.36 8.73 16.53
N SER A 360 0.90 8.66 16.97
CA SER A 360 1.25 8.18 18.33
C SER A 360 0.60 8.99 19.43
N GLU A 361 0.45 10.28 19.21
CA GLU A 361 -0.22 11.22 20.12
C GLU A 361 -1.71 10.87 20.32
N CYS A 362 -2.40 10.39 19.27
CA CYS A 362 -3.79 9.96 19.37
C CYS A 362 -3.96 8.71 20.27
N TYR A 363 -2.91 7.93 20.47
CA TYR A 363 -2.88 6.79 21.39
C TYR A 363 -2.25 7.12 22.75
N GLY A 364 -1.71 8.33 22.95
CA GLY A 364 -0.93 8.71 24.11
C GLY A 364 0.41 8.00 24.25
N PHE A 365 0.92 7.45 23.14
CA PHE A 365 2.17 6.69 23.06
C PHE A 365 3.35 7.50 22.54
N ASP A 366 3.15 8.81 22.33
CA ASP A 366 4.18 9.73 21.94
C ASP A 366 5.27 9.89 23.03
N ASP A 367 6.52 9.98 22.59
CA ASP A 367 7.73 10.14 23.37
C ASP A 367 8.72 11.05 22.63
N GLU A 368 9.95 11.18 23.10
CA GLU A 368 10.97 12.04 22.48
C GLU A 368 11.32 11.59 21.05
N ILE A 369 11.29 10.27 20.78
CA ILE A 369 11.62 9.70 19.48
C ILE A 369 10.51 10.00 18.47
N SER A 370 9.24 10.04 18.90
CA SER A 370 8.11 10.30 18.03
C SER A 370 7.94 11.76 17.58
N ARG A 371 8.90 12.64 17.96
CA ARG A 371 8.95 14.05 17.54
C ARG A 371 9.68 14.29 16.22
N ASP A 372 10.25 13.27 15.61
CA ASP A 372 11.00 13.35 14.36
C ASP A 372 10.11 13.71 13.15
N HIS A 373 8.84 13.32 13.17
CA HIS A 373 7.84 13.64 12.16
C HIS A 373 6.43 13.58 12.75
N ASP A 374 5.46 14.20 12.06
CA ASP A 374 4.05 14.23 12.44
C ASP A 374 3.77 14.78 13.88
N PHE A 375 4.69 15.56 14.44
CA PHE A 375 4.55 16.21 15.74
C PHE A 375 4.46 17.74 15.57
N GLY A 376 3.61 18.38 16.37
CA GLY A 376 3.44 19.83 16.36
C GLY A 376 1.99 20.27 16.55
N PRO A 377 1.75 21.59 16.78
CA PRO A 377 0.41 22.13 17.01
C PRO A 377 -0.49 21.90 15.79
N SER A 378 -1.57 21.14 15.98
CA SER A 378 -2.49 20.75 14.93
C SER A 378 -3.84 20.32 15.48
N PHE A 379 -4.83 20.20 14.61
CA PHE A 379 -6.17 19.72 14.96
C PHE A 379 -6.96 19.38 13.68
N GLN A 380 -8.10 18.75 13.87
CA GLN A 380 -9.08 18.46 12.82
C GLN A 380 -10.39 19.16 13.17
N ILE A 381 -11.07 19.72 12.17
CA ILE A 381 -12.44 20.21 12.29
C ILE A 381 -13.34 19.32 11.44
N TYR A 382 -14.45 18.93 12.03
CA TYR A 382 -15.45 18.08 11.42
C TYR A 382 -16.77 18.83 11.27
N ILE A 383 -17.30 18.85 10.05
CA ILE A 383 -18.58 19.48 9.73
C ILE A 383 -19.47 18.50 8.95
N PRO A 384 -20.80 18.62 9.01
CA PRO A 384 -21.69 17.80 8.19
C PRO A 384 -21.37 17.94 6.70
N GLN A 385 -21.56 16.88 5.92
CA GLN A 385 -21.24 16.89 4.48
C GLN A 385 -22.03 17.94 3.70
N GLU A 386 -23.30 18.19 4.09
CA GLU A 386 -24.13 19.24 3.50
C GLU A 386 -23.60 20.65 3.74
N ASP A 387 -22.79 20.86 4.77
CA ASP A 387 -22.20 22.16 5.11
C ASP A 387 -20.87 22.44 4.38
N MET A 388 -20.21 21.41 3.86
CA MET A 388 -18.94 21.54 3.13
C MET A 388 -19.01 22.53 1.96
N PRO A 389 -20.03 22.50 1.08
CA PRO A 389 -20.17 23.48 -0.01
C PRO A 389 -20.47 24.91 0.48
N ILE A 390 -21.04 25.06 1.68
CA ILE A 390 -21.52 26.36 2.20
C ILE A 390 -20.35 27.18 2.76
N TYR A 391 -19.52 26.58 3.61
CA TYR A 391 -18.43 27.30 4.28
C TYR A 391 -17.13 26.51 4.43
N GLY A 392 -17.08 25.24 4.02
CA GLY A 392 -15.92 24.37 4.21
C GLY A 392 -14.64 24.93 3.59
N GLU A 393 -14.71 25.43 2.37
CA GLU A 393 -13.54 26.01 1.68
C GLU A 393 -13.08 27.31 2.32
N ARG A 394 -14.01 28.20 2.69
CA ARG A 394 -13.71 29.42 3.45
C ARG A 394 -13.05 29.10 4.79
N LEU A 395 -13.52 28.07 5.47
CA LEU A 395 -12.96 27.62 6.74
C LEU A 395 -11.52 27.12 6.54
N LYS A 396 -11.26 26.27 5.55
CA LYS A 396 -9.91 25.80 5.22
C LYS A 396 -8.94 26.97 4.96
N GLN A 397 -9.35 27.93 4.14
CA GLN A 397 -8.53 29.10 3.84
C GLN A 397 -8.18 29.89 5.10
N ARG A 398 -9.15 30.07 6.00
CA ARG A 398 -8.92 30.79 7.27
C ARG A 398 -8.00 30.03 8.22
N LEU A 399 -8.17 28.72 8.34
CA LEU A 399 -7.28 27.89 9.17
C LEU A 399 -5.84 27.91 8.69
N ASN A 400 -5.60 27.98 7.39
CA ASN A 400 -4.25 28.10 6.81
C ASN A 400 -3.52 29.40 7.20
N THR A 401 -4.23 30.42 7.69
CA THR A 401 -3.65 31.69 8.18
C THR A 401 -3.27 31.67 9.66
N LEU A 402 -3.60 30.60 10.38
CA LEU A 402 -3.26 30.47 11.81
C LEU A 402 -1.73 30.37 11.99
N PRO A 403 -1.21 30.84 13.13
CA PRO A 403 0.20 30.67 13.48
C PRO A 403 0.63 29.21 13.41
N LYS A 404 1.68 28.92 12.66
CA LYS A 404 2.22 27.55 12.51
C LYS A 404 3.13 27.13 13.66
N THR A 405 3.44 28.07 14.58
CA THR A 405 4.26 27.83 15.78
C THR A 405 3.46 28.11 17.03
N PHE A 406 3.60 27.29 18.06
CA PHE A 406 2.90 27.47 19.33
C PHE A 406 3.74 26.92 20.47
N GLN A 407 3.89 27.67 21.57
CA GLN A 407 4.68 27.31 22.76
C GLN A 407 6.11 26.82 22.48
N GLY A 408 6.76 27.38 21.46
CA GLY A 408 8.10 27.00 21.05
C GLY A 408 8.20 25.77 20.15
N PHE A 409 7.05 25.12 19.84
CA PHE A 409 7.00 24.03 18.86
C PHE A 409 6.72 24.59 17.46
N GLY A 410 7.43 24.04 16.46
CA GLY A 410 7.26 24.40 15.04
C GLY A 410 6.01 23.82 14.41
N ALA A 411 5.77 24.16 13.16
CA ALA A 411 4.71 23.55 12.36
C ALA A 411 4.85 22.02 12.35
N ARG A 412 3.71 21.33 12.38
CA ARG A 412 3.68 19.89 12.12
C ARG A 412 4.25 19.62 10.72
N ILE A 413 5.30 18.81 10.67
CA ILE A 413 5.87 18.31 9.40
C ILE A 413 5.11 17.05 9.07
N GLU A 414 4.22 17.12 8.08
CA GLU A 414 3.52 15.93 7.59
C GLU A 414 4.48 15.08 6.76
N SER A 415 4.53 13.78 7.07
CA SER A 415 5.25 12.83 6.23
C SER A 415 4.58 12.71 4.86
N GLN A 416 5.31 12.30 3.83
CA GLN A 416 4.76 12.06 2.47
C GLN A 416 3.52 11.13 2.46
N TYR A 417 3.35 10.34 3.51
CA TYR A 417 2.22 9.42 3.70
C TYR A 417 1.17 9.96 4.69
N GLY A 418 1.36 11.19 5.19
CA GLY A 418 0.51 11.82 6.22
C GLY A 418 -0.55 12.78 5.68
N ASP A 419 -0.67 12.93 4.36
CA ASP A 419 -1.63 13.83 3.72
C ASP A 419 -3.06 13.57 4.23
N GLY A 420 -3.71 14.65 4.68
CA GLY A 420 -5.08 14.61 5.17
C GLY A 420 -5.26 14.10 6.61
N ARG A 421 -4.21 14.18 7.45
CA ARG A 421 -4.33 13.89 8.90
C ARG A 421 -4.86 15.06 9.71
N VAL A 422 -4.72 16.28 9.21
CA VAL A 422 -5.19 17.53 9.85
C VAL A 422 -5.94 18.40 8.86
N GLY A 423 -6.82 19.29 9.35
CA GLY A 423 -7.59 20.19 8.49
C GLY A 423 -9.10 20.08 8.69
N VAL A 424 -9.87 20.36 7.64
CA VAL A 424 -11.34 20.35 7.66
C VAL A 424 -11.85 19.14 6.88
N PHE A 425 -12.68 18.34 7.53
CA PHE A 425 -13.26 17.12 6.98
C PHE A 425 -14.78 17.14 7.08
N SER A 426 -15.47 16.50 6.15
CA SER A 426 -16.85 16.12 6.45
C SER A 426 -16.85 14.97 7.47
N ILE A 427 -17.85 14.95 8.37
CA ILE A 427 -18.02 13.87 9.35
C ILE A 427 -18.11 12.52 8.61
N GLU A 428 -18.89 12.48 7.56
CA GLU A 428 -19.17 11.30 6.76
C GLU A 428 -17.92 10.79 6.04
N ASP A 429 -17.15 11.68 5.39
CA ASP A 429 -15.93 11.31 4.68
C ASP A 429 -14.82 10.83 5.62
N PHE A 430 -14.74 11.42 6.82
CA PHE A 430 -13.79 10.95 7.82
C PHE A 430 -14.04 9.47 8.17
N TYR A 431 -15.27 9.10 8.48
CA TYR A 431 -15.59 7.71 8.79
C TYR A 431 -15.48 6.81 7.57
N ARG A 432 -15.95 7.27 6.40
CA ARG A 432 -15.85 6.51 5.14
C ARG A 432 -14.40 6.16 4.78
N LYS A 433 -13.47 7.07 5.00
CA LYS A 433 -12.04 6.86 4.75
C LYS A 433 -11.48 5.64 5.49
N PHE A 434 -11.87 5.42 6.73
CA PHE A 434 -11.29 4.38 7.58
C PHE A 434 -12.14 3.10 7.64
N ILE A 435 -13.46 3.23 7.71
CA ILE A 435 -14.35 2.10 7.97
C ILE A 435 -15.36 1.84 6.84
N ALA A 436 -15.19 2.49 5.69
CA ALA A 436 -16.06 2.38 4.51
C ALA A 436 -17.57 2.63 4.82
N ALA A 437 -17.87 3.39 5.88
CA ALA A 437 -19.22 3.79 6.29
C ALA A 437 -19.25 5.28 6.67
N GLU A 438 -20.37 5.93 6.50
CA GLU A 438 -20.57 7.35 6.87
C GLU A 438 -20.81 7.55 8.38
N GLY A 439 -20.80 6.47 9.14
CA GLY A 439 -21.05 6.41 10.57
C GLY A 439 -20.94 4.99 11.09
N VAL A 440 -21.82 4.63 12.04
CA VAL A 440 -21.85 3.27 12.60
C VAL A 440 -22.28 2.26 11.52
N PRO A 441 -21.54 1.16 11.29
CA PRO A 441 -21.93 0.14 10.33
C PRO A 441 -23.27 -0.50 10.67
N GLU A 442 -24.19 -0.59 9.71
CA GLU A 442 -25.55 -1.07 9.93
C GLU A 442 -25.69 -2.60 9.93
N THR A 443 -24.78 -3.32 9.26
CA THR A 443 -24.90 -4.77 9.09
C THR A 443 -23.73 -5.52 9.71
N LEU A 444 -23.96 -6.75 10.18
CA LEU A 444 -22.90 -7.63 10.68
C LEU A 444 -21.84 -7.93 9.62
N SER A 445 -22.26 -8.02 8.34
CA SER A 445 -21.33 -8.23 7.22
C SER A 445 -20.35 -7.07 7.10
N HIS A 446 -20.80 -5.84 7.24
CA HIS A 446 -19.95 -4.66 7.18
C HIS A 446 -18.97 -4.64 8.36
N TRP A 447 -19.45 -4.83 9.61
CA TRP A 447 -18.59 -4.92 10.80
C TRP A 447 -17.48 -5.97 10.66
N ARG A 448 -17.77 -7.07 9.98
CA ARG A 448 -16.84 -8.16 9.76
C ARG A 448 -15.68 -7.79 8.83
N GLN A 449 -15.94 -6.94 7.84
CA GLN A 449 -14.95 -6.55 6.82
C GLN A 449 -14.01 -5.42 7.29
N ILE A 450 -14.40 -4.67 8.33
CA ILE A 450 -13.59 -3.55 8.81
C ILE A 450 -12.34 -4.06 9.53
N PRO A 451 -11.12 -3.62 9.15
CA PRO A 451 -9.90 -3.95 9.87
C PRO A 451 -9.94 -3.44 11.32
N GLU A 452 -9.45 -4.24 12.27
CA GLU A 452 -9.46 -3.90 13.71
C GLU A 452 -8.76 -2.56 13.99
N ASN A 453 -7.62 -2.31 13.34
CA ASN A 453 -6.89 -1.06 13.51
C ASN A 453 -7.62 0.17 12.95
N ALA A 454 -8.46 0.01 11.92
CA ALA A 454 -9.28 1.10 11.40
C ALA A 454 -10.32 1.57 12.43
N LEU A 455 -11.00 0.63 13.10
CA LEU A 455 -11.89 0.94 14.21
C LEU A 455 -11.16 1.58 15.39
N SER A 456 -9.99 1.07 15.72
CA SER A 456 -9.11 1.67 16.74
C SER A 456 -8.74 3.11 16.37
N THR A 457 -8.46 3.39 15.09
CA THR A 457 -8.06 4.72 14.60
C THR A 457 -9.19 5.74 14.69
N VAL A 458 -10.44 5.38 14.38
CA VAL A 458 -11.57 6.32 14.45
C VAL A 458 -12.13 6.52 15.87
N THR A 459 -11.68 5.71 16.83
CA THR A 459 -12.12 5.75 18.22
C THR A 459 -11.07 6.21 19.23
N ASN A 460 -9.81 6.43 18.79
CA ASN A 460 -8.73 6.97 19.63
C ASN A 460 -8.74 8.51 19.72
N GLY A 461 -7.70 9.08 20.29
CA GLY A 461 -7.54 10.53 20.38
C GLY A 461 -8.60 11.20 21.23
N GLU A 462 -8.81 12.50 21.00
CA GLU A 462 -9.71 13.32 21.80
C GLU A 462 -10.54 14.27 20.94
N VAL A 463 -11.81 14.41 21.30
CA VAL A 463 -12.72 15.44 20.78
C VAL A 463 -12.62 16.65 21.71
N PHE A 464 -12.13 17.78 21.19
CA PHE A 464 -11.96 19.01 21.96
C PHE A 464 -13.28 19.74 22.18
N PHE A 465 -14.15 19.74 21.17
CA PHE A 465 -15.54 20.16 21.29
C PHE A 465 -16.40 19.52 20.19
N ASP A 466 -17.72 19.39 20.45
CA ASP A 466 -18.72 18.97 19.47
C ASP A 466 -20.08 19.57 19.85
N HIS A 467 -20.38 20.75 19.33
CA HIS A 467 -21.67 21.40 19.60
C HIS A 467 -22.85 20.72 18.90
N TYR A 468 -22.59 20.10 17.75
CA TYR A 468 -23.59 19.36 16.98
C TYR A 468 -23.92 18.01 17.61
N GLY A 469 -22.95 17.40 18.27
CA GLY A 469 -23.07 16.10 18.91
C GLY A 469 -23.07 14.91 17.94
N LYS A 470 -23.05 15.13 16.63
CA LYS A 470 -23.12 14.07 15.62
C LYS A 470 -21.84 13.23 15.60
N PHE A 471 -20.68 13.89 15.60
CA PHE A 471 -19.39 13.21 15.57
C PHE A 471 -19.18 12.38 16.85
N THR A 472 -19.41 12.98 18.00
CA THR A 472 -19.30 12.32 19.31
C THR A 472 -20.24 11.14 19.42
N LYS A 473 -21.49 11.26 18.99
CA LYS A 473 -22.48 10.18 19.04
C LYS A 473 -22.05 8.95 18.21
N ILE A 474 -21.55 9.17 16.99
CA ILE A 474 -21.03 8.06 16.17
C ILE A 474 -19.84 7.40 16.86
N ARG A 475 -18.92 8.21 17.39
CA ARG A 475 -17.73 7.73 18.11
C ARG A 475 -18.08 6.91 19.35
N GLU A 476 -19.00 7.38 20.17
CA GLU A 476 -19.46 6.68 21.37
C GLU A 476 -20.11 5.34 21.04
N GLU A 477 -20.92 5.28 19.98
CA GLU A 477 -21.50 4.01 19.51
C GLU A 477 -20.42 3.04 19.06
N LEU A 478 -19.41 3.50 18.29
CA LEU A 478 -18.29 2.66 17.88
C LEU A 478 -17.45 2.21 19.09
N GLN A 479 -17.27 3.05 20.10
CA GLN A 479 -16.51 2.72 21.32
C GLN A 479 -17.15 1.63 22.18
N LYS A 480 -18.40 1.28 21.96
CA LYS A 480 -19.03 0.12 22.62
C LYS A 480 -18.42 -1.22 22.21
N GLY A 481 -17.59 -1.21 21.18
CA GLY A 481 -16.93 -2.39 20.62
C GLY A 481 -17.74 -3.04 19.49
N TYR A 482 -17.31 -4.24 19.10
CA TYR A 482 -18.01 -5.02 18.08
C TYR A 482 -19.40 -5.45 18.54
N PRO A 483 -20.40 -5.59 17.63
CA PRO A 483 -21.58 -6.39 17.89
C PRO A 483 -21.17 -7.77 18.43
N GLU A 484 -21.89 -8.27 19.43
CA GLU A 484 -21.45 -9.44 20.20
C GLU A 484 -21.19 -10.66 19.30
N ASP A 485 -22.03 -10.92 18.31
CA ASP A 485 -21.84 -12.06 17.40
C ASP A 485 -20.56 -11.95 16.56
N ILE A 486 -20.15 -10.73 16.18
CA ILE A 486 -18.88 -10.46 15.49
C ILE A 486 -17.70 -10.65 16.45
N ARG A 487 -17.80 -10.12 17.67
CA ARG A 487 -16.78 -10.31 18.72
C ARG A 487 -16.52 -11.79 18.98
N LEU A 488 -17.59 -12.56 19.20
CA LEU A 488 -17.50 -14.00 19.42
C LEU A 488 -16.89 -14.75 18.23
N LYS A 489 -17.26 -14.36 17.01
CA LYS A 489 -16.68 -14.95 15.79
C LYS A 489 -15.18 -14.70 15.70
N LYS A 490 -14.74 -13.48 15.97
CA LYS A 490 -13.32 -13.11 16.01
C LYS A 490 -12.58 -13.85 17.14
N ILE A 491 -13.15 -13.92 18.34
CA ILE A 491 -12.58 -14.70 19.46
C ILE A 491 -12.37 -16.17 19.05
N ALA A 492 -13.39 -16.81 18.48
CA ALA A 492 -13.28 -18.20 18.04
C ALA A 492 -12.15 -18.39 17.02
N ALA A 493 -12.04 -17.53 16.02
CA ALA A 493 -10.97 -17.59 15.02
C ALA A 493 -9.58 -17.37 15.64
N ARG A 494 -9.45 -16.45 16.62
CA ARG A 494 -8.18 -16.25 17.34
C ARG A 494 -7.76 -17.48 18.15
N LEU A 495 -8.69 -18.11 18.87
CA LEU A 495 -8.41 -19.33 19.63
C LEU A 495 -7.92 -20.47 18.73
N MET A 496 -8.56 -20.66 17.56
CA MET A 496 -8.15 -21.66 16.58
C MET A 496 -6.72 -21.38 16.06
N LYS A 497 -6.44 -20.13 15.70
CA LYS A 497 -5.11 -19.72 15.21
C LYS A 497 -4.02 -19.83 16.29
N MET A 498 -4.32 -19.47 17.55
CA MET A 498 -3.40 -19.62 18.67
C MET A 498 -3.05 -21.09 18.91
N ALA A 499 -4.05 -21.98 18.90
CA ALA A 499 -3.82 -23.42 19.03
C ALA A 499 -2.91 -23.95 17.91
N GLN A 500 -3.21 -23.57 16.66
CA GLN A 500 -2.42 -24.02 15.51
C GLN A 500 -0.99 -23.50 15.54
N SER A 501 -0.82 -22.20 15.74
CA SER A 501 0.50 -21.57 15.67
C SER A 501 1.36 -21.89 16.90
N GLY A 502 0.82 -21.66 18.12
CA GLY A 502 1.55 -21.81 19.38
C GLY A 502 1.61 -23.25 19.89
N GLN A 503 0.43 -23.87 20.11
CA GLN A 503 0.38 -25.17 20.78
C GLN A 503 0.73 -26.34 19.85
N TYR A 504 0.51 -26.21 18.53
CA TYR A 504 0.73 -27.29 17.58
C TYR A 504 1.98 -27.12 16.71
N ASN A 505 2.07 -26.01 15.92
CA ASN A 505 3.14 -25.84 14.95
C ASN A 505 4.47 -25.45 15.60
N PHE A 506 4.48 -24.52 16.55
CA PHE A 506 5.71 -24.05 17.19
C PHE A 506 6.58 -25.20 17.75
N PRO A 507 6.07 -26.09 18.63
CA PRO A 507 6.88 -27.18 19.16
C PRO A 507 7.31 -28.18 18.10
N ARG A 508 6.51 -28.43 17.07
CA ARG A 508 6.84 -29.37 15.99
C ARG A 508 7.94 -28.85 15.08
N CYS A 509 7.88 -27.59 14.70
CA CYS A 509 8.92 -26.94 13.89
C CYS A 509 10.24 -26.89 14.67
N ASN A 510 10.18 -26.54 15.95
CA ASN A 510 11.38 -26.47 16.79
C ASN A 510 12.06 -27.84 16.98
N LYS A 511 11.28 -28.89 17.22
CA LYS A 511 11.79 -30.30 17.31
C LYS A 511 12.49 -30.74 16.01
N ARG A 512 12.06 -30.24 14.86
CA ARG A 512 12.68 -30.51 13.56
C ARG A 512 13.87 -29.62 13.26
N LYS A 513 14.17 -28.65 14.15
CA LYS A 513 15.19 -27.60 13.96
C LYS A 513 14.89 -26.68 12.75
N GLU A 514 13.62 -26.57 12.38
CA GLU A 514 13.11 -25.64 11.36
C GLU A 514 12.91 -24.26 12.00
N TYR A 515 14.00 -23.60 12.39
CA TYR A 515 13.95 -22.41 13.24
C TYR A 515 13.20 -21.24 12.60
N LEU A 516 13.27 -21.08 11.27
CA LEU A 516 12.49 -20.04 10.58
C LEU A 516 10.99 -20.32 10.70
N ALA A 517 10.55 -21.52 10.42
CA ALA A 517 9.15 -21.91 10.55
C ALA A 517 8.67 -21.79 12.00
N SER A 518 9.53 -22.16 12.99
CA SER A 518 9.27 -21.98 14.42
C SER A 518 9.10 -20.50 14.79
N ARG A 519 9.95 -19.61 14.25
CA ARG A 519 9.86 -18.16 14.47
C ARG A 519 8.58 -17.57 13.88
N LEU A 520 8.18 -17.99 12.68
CA LEU A 520 6.92 -17.58 12.05
C LEU A 520 5.71 -18.02 12.87
N ALA A 521 5.70 -19.30 13.31
CA ALA A 521 4.64 -19.83 14.16
C ALA A 521 4.53 -19.07 15.49
N LEU A 522 5.66 -18.76 16.13
CA LEU A 522 5.70 -17.96 17.35
C LEU A 522 5.20 -16.51 17.12
N SER A 523 5.61 -15.89 16.04
CA SER A 523 5.18 -14.51 15.70
C SER A 523 3.68 -14.44 15.46
N GLU A 524 3.11 -15.42 14.74
CA GLU A 524 1.66 -15.55 14.56
C GLU A 524 0.95 -15.75 15.89
N PHE A 525 1.43 -16.67 16.74
CA PHE A 525 0.87 -16.89 18.09
C PHE A 525 0.84 -15.58 18.89
N MET A 526 1.97 -14.87 18.98
CA MET A 526 2.06 -13.62 19.73
C MET A 526 1.09 -12.56 19.19
N SER A 527 1.03 -12.39 17.86
CA SER A 527 0.15 -11.42 17.21
C SER A 527 -1.33 -11.71 17.49
N VAL A 528 -1.73 -12.98 17.35
CA VAL A 528 -3.12 -13.41 17.54
C VAL A 528 -3.50 -13.37 19.02
N SER A 529 -2.59 -13.73 19.92
CA SER A 529 -2.79 -13.67 21.38
C SER A 529 -3.07 -12.24 21.83
N MET A 530 -2.28 -11.27 21.38
CA MET A 530 -2.53 -9.87 21.70
C MET A 530 -3.90 -9.42 21.17
N SER A 531 -4.27 -9.78 19.94
CA SER A 531 -5.60 -9.46 19.39
C SER A 531 -6.73 -10.07 20.22
N LEU A 532 -6.59 -11.33 20.70
CA LEU A 532 -7.56 -11.96 21.58
C LEU A 532 -7.78 -11.13 22.86
N VAL A 533 -6.72 -10.62 23.47
CA VAL A 533 -6.82 -9.83 24.70
C VAL A 533 -7.62 -8.54 24.47
N TYR A 534 -7.43 -7.86 23.33
CA TYR A 534 -8.27 -6.72 22.97
C TYR A 534 -9.75 -7.11 22.86
N LEU A 535 -10.06 -8.20 22.18
CA LEU A 535 -11.44 -8.70 22.03
C LEU A 535 -12.09 -9.07 23.37
N LEU A 536 -11.33 -9.66 24.32
CA LEU A 536 -11.81 -9.98 25.66
C LEU A 536 -12.14 -8.72 26.49
N ASN A 537 -11.50 -7.60 26.17
CA ASN A 537 -11.73 -6.29 26.78
C ASN A 537 -12.72 -5.40 26.00
N HIS A 538 -13.45 -5.92 25.00
CA HIS A 538 -14.34 -5.18 24.12
C HIS A 538 -13.65 -3.97 23.44
N SER A 539 -12.35 -4.07 23.17
CA SER A 539 -11.51 -3.01 22.62
C SER A 539 -11.01 -3.39 21.23
N TYR A 540 -10.70 -2.38 20.43
CA TYR A 540 -10.12 -2.58 19.11
C TYR A 540 -8.60 -2.63 19.17
N ARG A 541 -8.02 -3.58 18.48
CA ARG A 541 -6.56 -3.71 18.36
C ARG A 541 -5.99 -2.53 17.56
N PRO A 542 -5.03 -1.78 18.06
CA PRO A 542 -4.36 -0.73 17.32
C PRO A 542 -3.42 -1.28 16.25
N TYR A 543 -2.79 -0.38 15.48
CA TYR A 543 -1.76 -0.72 14.51
C TYR A 543 -0.60 -1.51 15.16
N TYR A 544 0.03 -2.42 14.42
CA TYR A 544 0.95 -3.44 14.98
C TYR A 544 2.05 -2.89 15.88
N LYS A 545 2.60 -1.71 15.59
CA LYS A 545 3.67 -1.10 16.40
C LYS A 545 3.21 -0.67 17.81
N TRP A 546 1.90 -0.47 18.01
CA TRP A 546 1.31 -0.04 19.28
C TRP A 546 0.60 -1.15 20.04
N VAL A 547 0.35 -2.31 19.39
CA VAL A 547 -0.48 -3.37 19.96
C VAL A 547 0.07 -3.89 21.29
N HIS A 548 1.37 -4.08 21.39
CA HIS A 548 2.00 -4.56 22.62
C HIS A 548 1.94 -3.52 23.74
N ARG A 549 2.29 -2.26 23.43
CA ARG A 549 2.26 -1.17 24.41
C ARG A 549 0.85 -0.90 24.94
N GLY A 550 -0.15 -0.98 24.09
CA GLY A 550 -1.55 -0.77 24.43
C GLY A 550 -2.15 -1.84 25.35
N LEU A 551 -1.55 -3.04 25.45
CA LEU A 551 -2.00 -4.06 26.40
C LEU A 551 -1.99 -3.56 27.84
N LEU A 552 -1.07 -2.68 28.21
CA LEU A 552 -0.95 -2.17 29.60
C LEU A 552 -2.19 -1.39 30.07
N SER A 553 -3.00 -0.87 29.15
CA SER A 553 -4.26 -0.18 29.47
C SER A 553 -5.45 -1.13 29.64
N LEU A 554 -5.29 -2.41 29.32
CA LEU A 554 -6.39 -3.38 29.31
C LEU A 554 -6.45 -4.13 30.66
N PRO A 555 -7.61 -4.09 31.37
CA PRO A 555 -7.77 -4.73 32.67
C PRO A 555 -7.75 -6.25 32.62
N ILE A 556 -8.27 -6.87 31.53
CA ILE A 556 -8.39 -8.33 31.39
C ILE A 556 -7.18 -8.87 30.65
N LEU A 557 -6.34 -9.64 31.32
CA LEU A 557 -5.11 -10.27 30.80
C LEU A 557 -4.09 -9.31 30.18
N GLY A 558 -4.31 -7.99 30.20
CA GLY A 558 -3.46 -7.02 29.50
C GLY A 558 -2.01 -7.07 29.98
N LYS A 559 -1.77 -6.91 31.30
CA LYS A 559 -0.42 -7.00 31.91
C LYS A 559 0.20 -8.38 31.72
N THR A 560 -0.57 -9.45 31.91
CA THR A 560 -0.12 -10.84 31.71
C THR A 560 0.36 -11.08 30.28
N ALA A 561 -0.43 -10.66 29.30
CA ALA A 561 -0.06 -10.75 27.89
C ALA A 561 1.17 -9.89 27.58
N TYR A 562 1.22 -8.66 28.09
CA TYR A 562 2.37 -7.79 27.89
C TYR A 562 3.67 -8.48 28.34
N ASP A 563 3.73 -8.98 29.57
CA ASP A 563 4.95 -9.58 30.14
C ASP A 563 5.33 -10.86 29.40
N LYS A 564 4.35 -11.74 29.12
CA LYS A 564 4.59 -13.02 28.45
C LYS A 564 5.06 -12.81 26.99
N MET A 565 4.44 -11.90 26.23
CA MET A 565 4.86 -11.60 24.86
C MET A 565 6.23 -10.93 24.82
N GLN A 566 6.51 -10.02 25.78
CA GLN A 566 7.83 -9.43 25.93
C GLN A 566 8.89 -10.51 26.22
N ARG A 567 8.59 -11.45 27.12
CA ARG A 567 9.51 -12.56 27.42
C ARG A 567 9.76 -13.43 26.19
N LEU A 568 8.72 -13.87 25.50
CA LEU A 568 8.82 -14.65 24.27
C LEU A 568 9.65 -13.98 23.18
N SER A 569 9.63 -12.64 23.10
CA SER A 569 10.33 -11.89 22.05
C SER A 569 11.86 -11.92 22.19
N VAL A 570 12.39 -12.11 23.41
CA VAL A 570 13.83 -12.07 23.71
C VAL A 570 14.46 -13.46 23.89
N LEU A 571 13.66 -14.52 24.01
CA LEU A 571 14.15 -15.89 24.18
C LEU A 571 14.72 -16.47 22.88
N SER A 572 15.72 -17.35 23.05
CA SER A 572 16.38 -18.08 21.96
C SER A 572 15.62 -19.36 21.61
N LEU A 573 15.24 -19.53 20.35
CA LEU A 573 14.61 -20.77 19.87
C LEU A 573 15.48 -22.01 20.08
N GLU A 574 16.78 -21.85 20.07
CA GLU A 574 17.71 -22.97 20.19
C GLU A 574 17.91 -23.38 21.66
N LYS A 575 18.01 -22.40 22.56
CA LYS A 575 18.37 -22.63 23.97
C LYS A 575 17.16 -22.69 24.89
N ASP A 576 16.17 -21.82 24.67
CA ASP A 576 15.10 -21.55 25.63
C ASP A 576 13.73 -22.07 25.16
N TYR A 577 13.67 -22.94 24.12
CA TYR A 577 12.42 -23.34 23.51
C TYR A 577 11.42 -24.02 24.47
N LYS A 578 11.93 -24.71 25.51
CA LYS A 578 11.07 -25.32 26.54
C LYS A 578 10.40 -24.28 27.42
N GLU A 579 11.11 -23.20 27.76
CA GLU A 579 10.52 -22.06 28.47
C GLU A 579 9.47 -21.38 27.58
N MET A 580 9.75 -21.25 26.29
CA MET A 580 8.75 -20.71 25.34
C MET A 580 7.49 -21.58 25.26
N GLU A 581 7.64 -22.91 25.14
CA GLU A 581 6.51 -23.86 25.17
C GLU A 581 5.70 -23.70 26.45
N TRP A 582 6.36 -23.60 27.59
CA TRP A 582 5.70 -23.40 28.87
C TRP A 582 4.94 -22.08 28.96
N ILE A 583 5.53 -20.97 28.50
CA ILE A 583 4.88 -19.65 28.48
C ILE A 583 3.64 -19.69 27.58
N ILE A 584 3.72 -20.34 26.42
CA ILE A 584 2.60 -20.51 25.48
C ILE A 584 1.45 -21.25 26.15
N GLU A 585 1.73 -22.41 26.75
CA GLU A 585 0.72 -23.24 27.40
C GLU A 585 0.09 -22.53 28.60
N GLU A 586 0.89 -21.90 29.45
CA GLU A 586 0.41 -21.13 30.59
C GLU A 586 -0.51 -19.98 30.16
N PHE A 587 -0.15 -19.26 29.09
CA PHE A 587 -1.01 -18.21 28.55
C PHE A 587 -2.33 -18.75 27.98
N CYS A 588 -2.30 -19.91 27.33
CA CYS A 588 -3.50 -20.58 26.85
C CYS A 588 -4.43 -20.99 28.01
N VAL A 589 -3.88 -21.47 29.12
CA VAL A 589 -4.64 -21.77 30.35
C VAL A 589 -5.29 -20.49 30.91
N ASP A 590 -4.57 -19.38 30.96
CA ASP A 590 -5.11 -18.10 31.43
C ASP A 590 -6.26 -17.62 30.55
N CYS A 591 -6.13 -17.78 29.20
CA CYS A 591 -7.21 -17.48 28.27
C CYS A 591 -8.46 -18.34 28.53
N VAL A 592 -8.31 -19.65 28.79
CA VAL A 592 -9.45 -20.56 29.09
C VAL A 592 -10.13 -20.14 30.39
N LYS A 593 -9.39 -19.77 31.42
CA LYS A 593 -9.97 -19.24 32.68
C LYS A 593 -10.82 -18.01 32.41
N GLU A 594 -10.32 -17.07 31.62
CA GLU A 594 -11.04 -15.84 31.29
C GLU A 594 -12.28 -16.11 30.42
N LEU A 595 -12.19 -17.00 29.43
CA LEU A 595 -13.34 -17.43 28.63
C LEU A 595 -14.46 -17.99 29.51
N LYS A 596 -14.12 -18.74 30.58
CA LYS A 596 -15.11 -19.23 31.56
C LYS A 596 -15.70 -18.11 32.39
N THR A 597 -14.88 -17.16 32.84
CA THR A 597 -15.33 -15.99 33.60
C THR A 597 -16.35 -15.17 32.82
N GLN A 598 -16.14 -15.00 31.50
CA GLN A 598 -17.09 -14.34 30.60
C GLN A 598 -18.26 -15.24 30.15
N GLY A 599 -18.33 -16.49 30.58
CA GLY A 599 -19.38 -17.44 30.19
C GLY A 599 -19.33 -17.88 28.71
N LEU A 600 -18.18 -17.71 28.05
CA LEU A 600 -17.99 -18.03 26.63
C LEU A 600 -17.72 -19.51 26.38
N THR A 601 -17.25 -20.25 27.39
CA THR A 601 -17.04 -21.69 27.35
C THR A 601 -17.39 -22.36 28.66
N SER A 602 -17.76 -23.65 28.62
CA SER A 602 -17.85 -24.53 29.80
C SER A 602 -16.70 -25.52 29.85
N SER A 603 -15.92 -25.67 28.78
CA SER A 603 -14.83 -26.60 28.66
C SER A 603 -13.61 -26.17 29.49
N SER A 604 -12.91 -27.18 30.08
CA SER A 604 -11.64 -26.97 30.81
C SER A 604 -10.42 -27.32 29.98
N GLU A 605 -10.61 -27.74 28.73
CA GLU A 605 -9.52 -28.11 27.83
C GLU A 605 -8.58 -26.94 27.58
N ALA A 606 -7.29 -27.14 27.90
CA ALA A 606 -6.25 -26.12 27.69
C ALA A 606 -5.88 -25.97 26.21
N PHE A 607 -6.14 -26.99 25.39
CA PHE A 607 -5.91 -26.91 23.93
C PHE A 607 -6.98 -26.05 23.27
N LEU A 608 -6.61 -24.85 22.87
CA LEU A 608 -7.53 -23.81 22.43
C LEU A 608 -8.32 -24.15 21.15
N LEU A 609 -7.87 -25.17 20.39
CA LEU A 609 -8.61 -25.67 19.24
C LEU A 609 -10.01 -26.12 19.63
N MET A 610 -10.17 -26.68 20.84
CA MET A 610 -11.45 -27.14 21.36
C MET A 610 -12.35 -26.00 21.86
N GLN A 611 -11.76 -24.86 22.17
CA GLN A 611 -12.50 -23.72 22.70
C GLN A 611 -13.20 -22.91 21.60
N GLY A 612 -12.62 -22.83 20.39
CA GLY A 612 -13.20 -22.10 19.26
C GLY A 612 -14.65 -22.54 18.96
N PRO A 613 -14.94 -23.85 18.75
CA PRO A 613 -16.31 -24.34 18.54
C PRO A 613 -17.25 -24.06 19.72
N GLU A 614 -16.77 -24.07 20.97
CA GLU A 614 -17.59 -23.74 22.14
C GLU A 614 -18.04 -22.28 22.14
N VAL A 615 -17.14 -21.36 21.78
CA VAL A 615 -17.48 -19.94 21.64
C VAL A 615 -18.48 -19.72 20.49
N LEU A 616 -18.31 -20.41 19.36
CA LEU A 616 -19.24 -20.29 18.22
C LEU A 616 -20.69 -20.67 18.59
N LYS A 617 -20.90 -21.62 19.51
CA LYS A 617 -22.24 -22.01 19.98
C LYS A 617 -23.01 -20.85 20.61
N ARG A 618 -22.30 -19.80 21.09
CA ARG A 618 -22.90 -18.60 21.73
C ARG A 618 -23.39 -17.57 20.72
N ILE A 619 -23.00 -17.65 19.46
CA ILE A 619 -23.40 -16.75 18.38
C ILE A 619 -24.90 -16.96 18.10
N LYS A 620 -25.66 -15.87 18.07
CA LYS A 620 -27.11 -15.88 17.81
C LYS A 620 -27.39 -15.99 16.30
N GLU A 621 -26.65 -15.27 15.48
CA GLU A 621 -26.83 -15.26 14.02
C GLU A 621 -26.41 -16.61 13.40
N PRO A 622 -27.37 -17.38 12.82
CA PRO A 622 -27.08 -18.74 12.34
C PRO A 622 -26.01 -18.81 11.24
N ALA A 623 -25.99 -17.81 10.35
CA ALA A 623 -25.01 -17.75 9.25
C ALA A 623 -23.57 -17.61 9.78
N LEU A 624 -23.37 -16.79 10.81
CA LEU A 624 -22.06 -16.62 11.47
C LEU A 624 -21.70 -17.86 12.29
N ARG A 625 -22.65 -18.39 13.07
CA ARG A 625 -22.43 -19.57 13.92
C ARG A 625 -21.98 -20.80 13.13
N ASN A 626 -22.58 -21.02 11.96
CA ASN A 626 -22.30 -22.18 11.10
C ASN A 626 -21.17 -21.94 10.08
N SER A 627 -20.61 -20.74 10.05
CA SER A 627 -19.50 -20.41 9.14
C SER A 627 -18.18 -21.05 9.59
N ASN A 628 -17.20 -21.10 8.67
CA ASN A 628 -15.87 -21.67 8.95
C ASN A 628 -15.26 -21.04 10.22
N PRO A 629 -14.90 -21.83 11.26
CA PRO A 629 -14.38 -21.29 12.52
C PRO A 629 -13.03 -20.58 12.39
N TRP A 630 -12.28 -20.84 11.34
CA TRP A 630 -10.96 -20.22 11.08
C TRP A 630 -11.03 -18.83 10.46
N VAL A 631 -12.18 -18.47 9.90
CA VAL A 631 -12.41 -17.22 9.18
C VAL A 631 -13.22 -16.27 10.05
N GLU A 632 -12.77 -15.03 10.11
CA GLU A 632 -13.43 -13.96 10.86
C GLU A 632 -14.69 -13.47 10.18
#